data_1305a67a363c567e888876852f424eb8
#
_entry.id   1305a67a363c567e888876852f424eb8
#
_cell.length_a   1.000
_cell.length_b   1.000
_cell.length_c   1.000
_cell.angle_alpha   90.00
_cell.angle_beta   90.00
_cell.angle_gamma   90.00
#
_symmetry.space_group_name_H-M   'P 1'
#
loop_
_entity.id
_entity.type
_entity.pdbx_description
1 polymer ?
#
loop_
_entity_poly.entity_id
_entity_poly.type
_entity_poly.pdbx_seq_one_letter_code
_entity_poly.pdbx_strand_id
1 'polypeptide(L)'
;LPRGGARALTPPVSDNSALIATAANELTLGLGSPAIPGEVELELVISQISPLDRQVVAGFFPPAKPWPLIPGTAAVAKDADGNHYFAFAESVGGGLTRDGIHAQRFSLPQSALHPIPTGCDYVAIASAVTSLATARSILQDIAKVKSGDTLLILGGTGSVGQASIAVGRALGLTMAVASRDGADIDGVRGVRNDAIAEGARAILGRGADVIIDPVGGEITGNAMSAGAPDCKHILLGFSSGAMMPILAPKFLGGEHQLIGFNLLRRSHEGLAEHVRAAVQDVIAGGFAPEIDSIHPLADGVAAYAHAAKVRGRVLLQGSGA
;
A
#
# COMPACT_ATOMS: atom_id res chain seq x y z
N LEU A 1 49.27 -6.09 -6.17
CA LEU A 1 48.66 -4.92 -5.49
C LEU A 1 47.17 -4.92 -5.76
N PRO A 2 46.27 -5.06 -4.76
CA PRO A 2 44.84 -4.94 -4.95
C PRO A 2 44.51 -3.44 -5.04
N ARG A 3 43.80 -3.06 -6.12
CA ARG A 3 43.21 -1.73 -6.27
C ARG A 3 42.06 -1.62 -5.25
N GLY A 4 42.25 -0.76 -4.25
CA GLY A 4 41.19 -0.35 -3.33
C GLY A 4 40.08 0.37 -4.12
N GLY A 5 38.91 -0.24 -4.18
CA GLY A 5 37.71 0.44 -4.66
C GLY A 5 37.38 1.58 -3.71
N ALA A 6 37.38 2.81 -4.22
CA ALA A 6 36.92 3.97 -3.50
C ALA A 6 35.45 3.73 -3.10
N ARG A 7 35.20 3.59 -1.81
CA ARG A 7 33.86 3.62 -1.23
C ARG A 7 33.32 5.02 -1.52
N ALA A 8 32.31 5.11 -2.40
CA ALA A 8 31.64 6.39 -2.64
C ALA A 8 31.14 6.90 -1.29
N LEU A 9 31.66 8.04 -0.86
CA LEU A 9 31.21 8.71 0.35
C LEU A 9 29.76 9.11 0.13
N THR A 10 28.85 8.60 0.96
CA THR A 10 27.48 9.08 1.01
C THR A 10 27.54 10.58 1.30
N PRO A 11 26.93 11.45 0.48
CA PRO A 11 26.96 12.88 0.75
C PRO A 11 26.36 13.16 2.13
N PRO A 12 26.84 14.17 2.86
CA PRO A 12 26.24 14.52 4.15
C PRO A 12 24.77 14.84 3.95
N VAL A 13 23.91 14.33 4.86
CA VAL A 13 22.48 14.62 4.86
C VAL A 13 22.31 16.13 5.08
N SER A 14 21.74 16.81 4.10
CA SER A 14 21.34 18.21 4.21
C SER A 14 19.85 18.29 4.55
N ASP A 15 19.43 19.45 5.07
CA ASP A 15 17.99 19.72 5.35
C ASP A 15 17.08 19.60 4.11
N ASN A 16 17.66 19.42 2.94
CA ASN A 16 16.96 19.24 1.67
C ASN A 16 17.34 17.95 0.93
N SER A 17 17.78 16.91 1.64
CA SER A 17 18.10 15.61 1.02
C SER A 17 16.84 14.89 0.56
N ALA A 18 16.92 14.19 -0.59
CA ALA A 18 15.84 13.39 -1.15
C ALA A 18 16.35 12.13 -1.84
N LEU A 19 15.51 11.10 -1.93
CA LEU A 19 15.74 9.97 -2.81
C LEU A 19 15.29 10.34 -4.22
N ILE A 20 16.12 10.07 -5.20
CA ILE A 20 15.86 10.43 -6.61
C ILE A 20 15.99 9.16 -7.45
N ALA A 21 14.90 8.75 -8.07
CA ALA A 21 14.93 7.76 -9.14
C ALA A 21 15.33 8.47 -10.45
N THR A 22 16.45 8.08 -11.03
CA THR A 22 17.03 8.68 -12.24
C THR A 22 16.69 7.90 -13.51
N ALA A 23 16.43 6.61 -13.36
CA ALA A 23 15.96 5.69 -14.36
C ALA A 23 15.33 4.47 -13.66
N ALA A 24 14.81 3.52 -14.46
CA ALA A 24 14.29 2.26 -13.93
C ALA A 24 15.39 1.52 -13.14
N ASN A 25 15.08 1.15 -11.89
CA ASN A 25 15.99 0.51 -10.94
C ASN A 25 17.22 1.34 -10.54
N GLU A 26 17.24 2.63 -10.85
CA GLU A 26 18.31 3.53 -10.43
C GLU A 26 17.78 4.53 -9.40
N LEU A 27 18.18 4.36 -8.14
CA LEU A 27 17.81 5.23 -7.03
C LEU A 27 19.08 5.78 -6.37
N THR A 28 19.11 7.09 -6.15
CA THR A 28 20.25 7.79 -5.53
C THR A 28 19.78 8.75 -4.44
N LEU A 29 20.67 9.14 -3.54
CA LEU A 29 20.45 10.26 -2.64
C LEU A 29 20.95 11.55 -3.32
N GLY A 30 20.13 12.60 -3.30
CA GLY A 30 20.42 13.89 -3.90
C GLY A 30 19.69 15.03 -3.20
N LEU A 31 19.52 16.14 -3.88
CA LEU A 31 18.77 17.29 -3.37
C LEU A 31 17.30 17.21 -3.77
N GLY A 32 16.41 17.52 -2.82
CA GLY A 32 14.98 17.61 -3.02
C GLY A 32 14.58 18.76 -3.94
N SER A 33 13.37 18.70 -4.44
CA SER A 33 12.78 19.75 -5.26
C SER A 33 12.45 20.99 -4.42
N PRO A 34 12.47 22.18 -5.01
CA PRO A 34 12.03 23.40 -4.31
C PRO A 34 10.53 23.32 -3.99
N ALA A 35 10.11 24.04 -2.96
CA ALA A 35 8.70 24.16 -2.60
C ALA A 35 7.89 24.77 -3.76
N ILE A 36 6.68 24.28 -3.92
CA ILE A 36 5.73 24.78 -4.96
C ILE A 36 4.91 25.92 -4.37
N PRO A 37 4.90 27.10 -4.99
CA PRO A 37 4.11 28.25 -4.50
C PRO A 37 2.63 27.90 -4.32
N GLY A 38 2.08 28.22 -3.15
CA GLY A 38 0.67 27.95 -2.82
C GLY A 38 0.41 26.58 -2.21
N GLU A 39 1.42 25.75 -2.07
CA GLU A 39 1.36 24.48 -1.33
C GLU A 39 1.94 24.64 0.09
N VAL A 40 1.57 23.71 0.97
CA VAL A 40 2.09 23.65 2.34
C VAL A 40 3.45 22.98 2.32
N GLU A 41 4.46 23.66 2.87
CA GLU A 41 5.80 23.09 3.07
C GLU A 41 5.77 22.18 4.29
N LEU A 42 6.37 20.99 4.15
CA LEU A 42 6.35 19.93 5.12
C LEU A 42 7.73 19.34 5.35
N GLU A 43 7.98 18.92 6.56
CA GLU A 43 9.14 18.15 6.96
C GLU A 43 8.74 16.68 7.18
N LEU A 44 9.52 15.75 6.63
CA LEU A 44 9.28 14.32 6.79
C LEU A 44 9.50 13.91 8.25
N VAL A 45 8.50 13.29 8.84
CA VAL A 45 8.64 12.58 10.13
C VAL A 45 8.95 11.12 9.83
N ILE A 46 8.03 10.41 9.17
CA ILE A 46 8.21 9.00 8.81
C ILE A 46 7.33 8.62 7.61
N SER A 47 7.86 7.79 6.73
CA SER A 47 7.16 7.27 5.54
C SER A 47 7.40 5.78 5.39
N GLN A 48 6.45 5.04 4.80
CA GLN A 48 6.67 3.66 4.39
C GLN A 48 7.20 3.60 2.94
N ILE A 49 8.00 2.57 2.66
CA ILE A 49 8.32 2.17 1.29
C ILE A 49 7.21 1.22 0.82
N SER A 50 6.25 1.74 0.08
CA SER A 50 5.10 0.97 -0.39
C SER A 50 5.44 0.05 -1.57
N PRO A 51 4.62 -0.98 -1.87
CA PRO A 51 4.76 -1.74 -3.12
C PRO A 51 4.67 -0.85 -4.37
N LEU A 52 3.84 0.18 -4.36
CA LEU A 52 3.71 1.13 -5.48
C LEU A 52 5.01 1.92 -5.68
N ASP A 53 5.60 2.45 -4.61
CA ASP A 53 6.87 3.17 -4.69
C ASP A 53 7.97 2.31 -5.33
N ARG A 54 8.05 1.03 -4.93
CA ARG A 54 9.01 0.08 -5.51
C ARG A 54 8.72 -0.22 -6.98
N GLN A 55 7.45 -0.35 -7.38
CA GLN A 55 7.06 -0.57 -8.78
C GLN A 55 7.39 0.64 -9.65
N VAL A 56 7.21 1.86 -9.12
CA VAL A 56 7.62 3.10 -9.80
C VAL A 56 9.13 3.11 -10.00
N VAL A 57 9.91 2.92 -8.95
CA VAL A 57 11.39 2.89 -9.04
C VAL A 57 11.87 1.79 -9.97
N ALA A 58 11.20 0.64 -10.00
CA ALA A 58 11.52 -0.47 -10.92
C ALA A 58 11.09 -0.20 -12.38
N GLY A 59 10.35 0.87 -12.66
CA GLY A 59 9.86 1.19 -14.00
C GLY A 59 8.66 0.36 -14.48
N PHE A 60 8.02 -0.43 -13.60
CA PHE A 60 6.79 -1.17 -13.92
C PHE A 60 5.57 -0.26 -14.06
N PHE A 61 5.55 0.83 -13.31
CA PHE A 61 4.66 1.96 -13.50
C PHE A 61 5.51 3.11 -14.01
N PRO A 62 5.64 3.27 -15.35
CA PRO A 62 6.37 4.41 -15.86
C PRO A 62 5.67 5.67 -15.32
N PRO A 63 6.38 6.53 -14.57
CA PRO A 63 5.79 7.74 -14.06
C PRO A 63 5.33 8.57 -15.27
N ALA A 64 4.17 9.20 -15.15
CA ALA A 64 3.74 10.17 -16.17
C ALA A 64 4.65 11.42 -16.17
N LYS A 65 5.34 11.68 -15.04
CA LYS A 65 6.49 12.60 -14.97
C LYS A 65 7.73 11.86 -15.47
N PRO A 66 8.46 12.40 -16.45
CA PRO A 66 9.76 11.84 -16.86
C PRO A 66 10.75 11.80 -15.69
N TRP A 67 11.69 10.86 -15.75
CA TRP A 67 12.83 10.86 -14.83
C TRP A 67 13.64 12.17 -14.95
N PRO A 68 14.22 12.73 -13.88
CA PRO A 68 14.23 12.19 -12.51
C PRO A 68 12.93 12.44 -11.75
N LEU A 69 12.63 11.55 -10.79
CA LEU A 69 11.43 11.62 -9.94
C LEU A 69 11.83 11.30 -8.49
N ILE A 70 11.30 12.06 -7.54
CA ILE A 70 11.32 11.70 -6.12
C ILE A 70 10.17 10.71 -5.88
N PRO A 71 10.43 9.47 -5.41
CA PRO A 71 9.37 8.53 -5.06
C PRO A 71 8.71 8.88 -3.72
N GLY A 72 7.73 8.08 -3.31
CA GLY A 72 7.03 8.20 -2.03
C GLY A 72 5.62 8.75 -2.18
N THR A 73 4.65 7.99 -1.67
CA THR A 73 3.23 8.19 -1.89
C THR A 73 2.47 8.60 -0.64
N ALA A 74 2.96 8.25 0.57
CA ALA A 74 2.33 8.60 1.83
C ALA A 74 3.33 8.69 2.99
N ALA A 75 3.14 9.64 3.91
CA ALA A 75 3.96 9.85 5.09
C ALA A 75 3.18 10.44 6.26
N VAL A 76 3.76 10.38 7.45
CA VAL A 76 3.52 11.39 8.49
C VAL A 76 4.54 12.50 8.31
N ALA A 77 4.05 13.74 8.31
CA ALA A 77 4.84 14.94 8.14
C ALA A 77 4.36 16.05 9.07
N LYS A 78 5.19 17.06 9.29
CA LYS A 78 4.83 18.25 10.07
C LYS A 78 5.08 19.53 9.28
N ASP A 79 4.27 20.55 9.52
CA ASP A 79 4.47 21.91 8.98
C ASP A 79 5.43 22.75 9.87
N ALA A 80 5.67 23.98 9.46
CA ALA A 80 6.54 24.90 10.20
C ALA A 80 5.99 25.30 11.58
N ASP A 81 4.68 25.19 11.80
CA ASP A 81 4.02 25.48 13.06
C ASP A 81 4.00 24.26 13.99
N GLY A 82 4.51 23.10 13.52
CA GLY A 82 4.56 21.85 14.28
C GLY A 82 3.26 21.03 14.24
N ASN A 83 2.31 21.38 13.39
CA ASN A 83 1.12 20.55 13.17
C ASN A 83 1.48 19.30 12.39
N HIS A 84 0.93 18.16 12.80
CA HIS A 84 1.20 16.87 12.17
C HIS A 84 0.05 16.45 11.26
N TYR A 85 0.44 15.82 10.14
CA TYR A 85 -0.48 15.35 9.11
C TYR A 85 -0.11 13.95 8.65
N PHE A 86 -1.12 13.14 8.35
CA PHE A 86 -0.94 12.10 7.37
C PHE A 86 -0.98 12.76 5.98
N ALA A 87 0.18 12.84 5.36
CA ALA A 87 0.39 13.45 4.04
C ALA A 87 0.19 12.37 2.96
N PHE A 88 -0.93 12.43 2.25
CA PHE A 88 -1.31 11.44 1.25
C PHE A 88 -0.99 11.95 -0.16
N ALA A 89 0.28 11.97 -0.53
CA ALA A 89 0.78 12.49 -1.79
C ALA A 89 0.21 11.74 -3.02
N GLU A 90 -0.06 10.45 -2.88
CA GLU A 90 -0.68 9.64 -3.94
C GLU A 90 -1.99 10.25 -4.44
N SER A 91 -2.80 10.83 -3.57
CA SER A 91 -4.09 11.44 -3.92
C SER A 91 -3.99 12.62 -4.91
N VAL A 92 -2.81 13.20 -5.02
CA VAL A 92 -2.48 14.32 -5.91
C VAL A 92 -1.38 13.97 -6.92
N GLY A 93 -1.11 12.68 -7.09
CA GLY A 93 -0.14 12.16 -8.05
C GLY A 93 1.31 12.20 -7.58
N GLY A 94 1.56 12.44 -6.29
CA GLY A 94 2.90 12.41 -5.72
C GLY A 94 3.57 11.05 -5.86
N GLY A 95 4.82 11.03 -6.28
CA GLY A 95 5.58 9.83 -6.62
C GLY A 95 5.22 9.21 -7.99
N LEU A 96 4.33 9.82 -8.77
CA LEU A 96 3.83 9.28 -10.04
C LEU A 96 3.81 10.34 -11.16
N THR A 97 2.99 11.39 -11.02
CA THR A 97 2.85 12.47 -12.01
C THR A 97 3.58 13.73 -11.59
N ARG A 98 4.01 13.78 -10.35
CA ARG A 98 4.84 14.83 -9.72
C ARG A 98 5.78 14.17 -8.71
N ASP A 99 6.75 14.94 -8.18
CA ASP A 99 7.62 14.48 -7.11
C ASP A 99 6.81 14.05 -5.89
N GLY A 100 7.28 12.94 -5.28
CA GLY A 100 6.72 12.37 -4.06
C GLY A 100 7.40 12.92 -2.82
N ILE A 101 7.32 12.14 -1.75
CA ILE A 101 7.61 12.61 -0.39
C ILE A 101 8.80 11.93 0.28
N HIS A 102 9.58 11.11 -0.43
CA HIS A 102 10.83 10.57 0.12
C HIS A 102 11.95 11.63 0.04
N ALA A 103 11.70 12.76 0.69
CA ALA A 103 12.58 13.90 0.85
C ALA A 103 12.48 14.45 2.26
N GLN A 104 13.55 15.08 2.79
CA GLN A 104 13.51 15.73 4.11
C GLN A 104 12.46 16.84 4.14
N ARG A 105 12.36 17.60 3.05
CA ARG A 105 11.34 18.64 2.85
C ARG A 105 10.66 18.45 1.51
N PHE A 106 9.38 18.69 1.49
CA PHE A 106 8.54 18.62 0.30
C PHE A 106 7.32 19.54 0.46
N SER A 107 6.56 19.76 -0.60
CA SER A 107 5.30 20.52 -0.51
C SER A 107 4.15 19.75 -1.10
N LEU A 108 2.96 19.92 -0.51
CA LEU A 108 1.71 19.33 -0.98
C LEU A 108 0.55 20.34 -0.87
N PRO A 109 -0.44 20.23 -1.76
CA PRO A 109 -1.67 20.99 -1.60
C PRO A 109 -2.41 20.55 -0.33
N GLN A 110 -3.12 21.50 0.30
CA GLN A 110 -3.88 21.24 1.53
C GLN A 110 -4.86 20.07 1.41
N SER A 111 -5.37 19.78 0.23
CA SER A 111 -6.30 18.66 -0.02
C SER A 111 -5.67 17.27 0.20
N ALA A 112 -4.33 17.16 0.17
CA ALA A 112 -3.61 15.92 0.43
C ALA A 112 -3.21 15.75 1.91
N LEU A 113 -3.55 16.71 2.78
CA LEU A 113 -3.14 16.74 4.18
C LEU A 113 -4.33 16.39 5.09
N HIS A 114 -4.15 15.35 5.89
CA HIS A 114 -5.12 14.89 6.87
C HIS A 114 -4.56 15.11 8.27
N PRO A 115 -5.07 16.08 9.05
CA PRO A 115 -4.54 16.37 10.38
C PRO A 115 -4.59 15.15 11.29
N ILE A 116 -3.52 14.94 12.07
CA ILE A 116 -3.42 13.89 13.08
C ILE A 116 -2.99 14.51 14.42
N PRO A 117 -3.40 13.90 15.56
CA PRO A 117 -2.98 14.40 16.86
C PRO A 117 -1.46 14.35 17.05
N THR A 118 -0.91 15.38 17.68
CA THR A 118 0.50 15.36 18.10
C THR A 118 0.70 14.28 19.17
N GLY A 119 1.80 13.51 19.02
CA GLY A 119 2.17 12.45 19.98
C GLY A 119 1.42 11.13 19.81
N CYS A 120 0.61 10.96 18.77
CA CYS A 120 0.10 9.64 18.41
C CYS A 120 1.22 8.75 17.83
N ASP A 121 0.96 7.46 17.64
CA ASP A 121 1.92 6.53 17.04
C ASP A 121 2.09 6.81 15.54
N TYR A 122 3.06 7.65 15.19
CA TYR A 122 3.35 8.02 13.80
C TYR A 122 3.83 6.83 12.96
N VAL A 123 4.50 5.85 13.58
CA VAL A 123 4.94 4.62 12.90
C VAL A 123 3.73 3.80 12.46
N ALA A 124 2.79 3.59 13.37
CA ALA A 124 1.56 2.88 13.05
C ALA A 124 0.75 3.62 11.98
N ILE A 125 0.59 4.94 12.07
CA ILE A 125 -0.14 5.74 11.07
C ILE A 125 0.51 5.64 9.69
N ALA A 126 1.81 5.90 9.58
CA ALA A 126 2.52 5.86 8.30
C ALA A 126 2.46 4.48 7.64
N SER A 127 2.45 3.41 8.44
CA SER A 127 2.49 2.02 7.95
C SER A 127 1.12 1.42 7.63
N ALA A 128 0.03 1.97 8.19
CA ALA A 128 -1.30 1.34 8.15
C ALA A 128 -2.34 2.10 7.30
N VAL A 129 -2.34 3.44 7.34
CA VAL A 129 -3.48 4.24 6.86
C VAL A 129 -3.80 4.02 5.38
N THR A 130 -2.79 3.99 4.50
CA THR A 130 -3.02 3.76 3.06
C THR A 130 -3.69 2.41 2.80
N SER A 131 -3.22 1.34 3.46
CA SER A 131 -3.79 0.01 3.25
C SER A 131 -5.20 -0.14 3.84
N LEU A 132 -5.48 0.50 4.99
CA LEU A 132 -6.83 0.54 5.56
C LEU A 132 -7.79 1.35 4.69
N ALA A 133 -7.40 2.52 4.20
CA ALA A 133 -8.20 3.32 3.28
C ALA A 133 -8.50 2.56 1.98
N THR A 134 -7.51 1.83 1.46
CA THR A 134 -7.68 0.94 0.30
C THR A 134 -8.72 -0.15 0.57
N ALA A 135 -8.58 -0.88 1.69
CA ALA A 135 -9.51 -1.95 2.05
C ALA A 135 -10.94 -1.42 2.27
N ARG A 136 -11.08 -0.26 2.94
CA ARG A 136 -12.38 0.41 3.14
C ARG A 136 -13.03 0.78 1.81
N SER A 137 -12.30 1.46 0.92
CA SER A 137 -12.83 1.83 -0.39
C SER A 137 -13.24 0.63 -1.23
N ILE A 138 -12.46 -0.47 -1.20
CA ILE A 138 -12.82 -1.72 -1.89
C ILE A 138 -14.11 -2.30 -1.31
N LEU A 139 -14.19 -2.49 0.00
CA LEU A 139 -15.28 -3.22 0.63
C LEU A 139 -16.57 -2.39 0.69
N GLN A 140 -16.47 -1.08 0.97
CA GLN A 140 -17.64 -0.22 1.16
C GLN A 140 -18.14 0.41 -0.13
N ASP A 141 -17.24 0.95 -1.00
CA ASP A 141 -17.66 1.67 -2.21
C ASP A 141 -17.84 0.76 -3.42
N ILE A 142 -16.92 -0.20 -3.61
CA ILE A 142 -16.90 -1.04 -4.82
C ILE A 142 -17.71 -2.31 -4.59
N ALA A 143 -17.34 -3.10 -3.59
CA ALA A 143 -18.05 -4.36 -3.29
C ALA A 143 -19.43 -4.09 -2.67
N LYS A 144 -19.54 -3.02 -1.86
CA LYS A 144 -20.75 -2.65 -1.12
C LYS A 144 -21.24 -3.80 -0.24
N VAL A 145 -20.28 -4.37 0.52
CA VAL A 145 -20.53 -5.53 1.37
C VAL A 145 -21.53 -5.24 2.48
N LYS A 146 -22.20 -6.29 2.94
CA LYS A 146 -23.11 -6.28 4.07
C LYS A 146 -22.63 -7.26 5.14
N SER A 147 -23.03 -7.04 6.38
CA SER A 147 -22.76 -8.00 7.46
C SER A 147 -23.27 -9.39 7.07
N GLY A 148 -22.45 -10.42 7.27
CA GLY A 148 -22.71 -11.80 6.87
C GLY A 148 -22.26 -12.18 5.47
N ASP A 149 -21.83 -11.23 4.61
CA ASP A 149 -21.20 -11.55 3.33
C ASP A 149 -19.89 -12.32 3.56
N THR A 150 -19.53 -13.13 2.56
CA THR A 150 -18.32 -13.95 2.59
C THR A 150 -17.19 -13.29 1.78
N LEU A 151 -16.01 -13.20 2.39
CA LEU A 151 -14.84 -12.55 1.81
C LEU A 151 -13.67 -13.54 1.72
N LEU A 152 -13.13 -13.71 0.52
CA LEU A 152 -11.85 -14.35 0.29
C LEU A 152 -10.77 -13.30 0.04
N ILE A 153 -9.69 -13.36 0.82
CA ILE A 153 -8.56 -12.42 0.72
C ILE A 153 -7.35 -13.18 0.17
N LEU A 154 -6.89 -12.81 -1.02
CA LEU A 154 -5.63 -13.32 -1.57
C LEU A 154 -4.46 -12.52 -1.01
N GLY A 155 -3.33 -13.20 -0.76
CA GLY A 155 -2.15 -12.55 -0.19
C GLY A 155 -2.40 -11.94 1.19
N GLY A 156 -3.06 -12.68 2.08
CA GLY A 156 -3.45 -12.23 3.42
C GLY A 156 -2.29 -11.71 4.29
N THR A 157 -1.03 -12.11 4.03
CA THR A 157 0.17 -11.61 4.73
C THR A 157 0.63 -10.22 4.25
N GLY A 158 0.09 -9.74 3.11
CA GLY A 158 0.43 -8.43 2.55
C GLY A 158 -0.30 -7.27 3.24
N SER A 159 0.09 -6.03 2.89
CA SER A 159 -0.46 -4.81 3.48
C SER A 159 -1.98 -4.71 3.38
N VAL A 160 -2.48 -4.84 2.16
CA VAL A 160 -3.93 -4.75 1.90
C VAL A 160 -4.65 -5.98 2.44
N GLY A 161 -4.02 -7.17 2.40
CA GLY A 161 -4.59 -8.40 2.95
C GLY A 161 -4.87 -8.27 4.44
N GLN A 162 -3.89 -7.87 5.23
CA GLN A 162 -4.04 -7.64 6.68
C GLN A 162 -5.07 -6.53 6.98
N ALA A 163 -5.02 -5.41 6.23
CA ALA A 163 -6.01 -4.34 6.37
C ALA A 163 -7.43 -4.82 6.02
N SER A 164 -7.58 -5.69 5.00
CA SER A 164 -8.87 -6.27 4.62
C SER A 164 -9.44 -7.19 5.71
N ILE A 165 -8.58 -7.91 6.44
CA ILE A 165 -9.00 -8.69 7.61
C ILE A 165 -9.56 -7.76 8.69
N ALA A 166 -8.84 -6.69 9.03
CA ALA A 166 -9.27 -5.75 10.06
C ALA A 166 -10.61 -5.07 9.70
N VAL A 167 -10.71 -4.54 8.48
CA VAL A 167 -11.94 -3.88 7.99
C VAL A 167 -13.08 -4.88 7.85
N GLY A 168 -12.83 -6.08 7.30
CA GLY A 168 -13.84 -7.14 7.14
C GLY A 168 -14.41 -7.59 8.48
N ARG A 169 -13.56 -7.70 9.52
CA ARG A 169 -14.00 -8.00 10.89
C ARG A 169 -14.91 -6.92 11.44
N ALA A 170 -14.56 -5.64 11.26
CA ALA A 170 -15.37 -4.52 11.71
C ALA A 170 -16.73 -4.45 10.97
N LEU A 171 -16.79 -4.93 9.73
CA LEU A 171 -18.01 -5.00 8.92
C LEU A 171 -18.83 -6.29 9.14
N GLY A 172 -18.37 -7.21 9.99
CA GLY A 172 -19.06 -8.45 10.31
C GLY A 172 -19.06 -9.48 9.16
N LEU A 173 -17.96 -9.54 8.38
CA LEU A 173 -17.81 -10.49 7.26
C LEU A 173 -17.33 -11.86 7.76
N THR A 174 -17.76 -12.92 7.05
CA THR A 174 -17.17 -14.26 7.20
C THR A 174 -15.98 -14.37 6.26
N MET A 175 -14.78 -14.67 6.78
CA MET A 175 -13.56 -14.53 6.01
C MET A 175 -12.75 -15.81 5.88
N ALA A 176 -12.05 -15.94 4.74
CA ALA A 176 -10.95 -16.86 4.52
C ALA A 176 -9.77 -16.10 3.89
N VAL A 177 -8.54 -16.52 4.18
CA VAL A 177 -7.33 -15.94 3.59
C VAL A 177 -6.58 -16.98 2.77
N ALA A 178 -6.07 -16.61 1.59
CA ALA A 178 -5.20 -17.45 0.81
C ALA A 178 -3.76 -16.96 0.91
N SER A 179 -2.84 -17.90 1.18
CA SER A 179 -1.41 -17.65 1.28
C SER A 179 -0.61 -18.86 0.73
N ARG A 180 0.70 -18.72 0.59
CA ARG A 180 1.56 -19.79 0.07
C ARG A 180 1.59 -21.03 0.97
N ASP A 181 1.57 -20.83 2.27
CA ASP A 181 1.65 -21.88 3.28
C ASP A 181 0.29 -22.30 3.85
N GLY A 182 -0.77 -21.52 3.56
CA GLY A 182 -2.13 -21.77 4.06
C GLY A 182 -2.28 -21.51 5.56
N ALA A 183 -1.35 -20.77 6.17
CA ALA A 183 -1.43 -20.46 7.59
C ALA A 183 -2.60 -19.52 7.90
N ASP A 184 -3.16 -19.68 9.08
CA ASP A 184 -4.14 -18.74 9.64
C ASP A 184 -3.49 -17.37 9.88
N ILE A 185 -4.21 -16.29 9.62
CA ILE A 185 -3.73 -14.92 9.78
C ILE A 185 -4.73 -14.14 10.62
N ASP A 186 -4.28 -13.58 11.73
CA ASP A 186 -5.10 -12.79 12.66
C ASP A 186 -6.42 -13.49 13.04
N GLY A 187 -6.38 -14.80 13.27
CA GLY A 187 -7.55 -15.60 13.63
C GLY A 187 -8.51 -15.88 12.46
N VAL A 188 -8.17 -15.49 11.23
CA VAL A 188 -8.89 -15.89 10.01
C VAL A 188 -8.24 -17.13 9.44
N ARG A 189 -9.08 -18.15 9.14
CA ARG A 189 -8.61 -19.44 8.63
C ARG A 189 -7.93 -19.32 7.27
N GLY A 190 -6.77 -19.98 7.16
CA GLY A 190 -5.92 -19.97 5.99
C GLY A 190 -6.24 -21.08 4.99
N VAL A 191 -5.95 -20.80 3.72
CA VAL A 191 -6.04 -21.74 2.59
C VAL A 191 -4.76 -21.65 1.78
N ARG A 192 -4.22 -22.77 1.36
CA ARG A 192 -3.05 -22.81 0.46
C ARG A 192 -3.45 -22.34 -0.95
N ASN A 193 -2.54 -21.63 -1.60
CA ASN A 193 -2.76 -21.12 -2.97
C ASN A 193 -3.04 -22.20 -4.02
N ASP A 194 -2.60 -23.43 -3.80
CA ASP A 194 -2.85 -24.60 -4.68
C ASP A 194 -4.20 -25.27 -4.44
N ALA A 195 -4.93 -24.89 -3.37
CA ALA A 195 -6.21 -25.46 -2.98
C ALA A 195 -7.29 -24.39 -2.69
N ILE A 196 -7.18 -23.20 -3.29
CA ILE A 196 -8.03 -22.04 -2.95
C ILE A 196 -9.52 -22.35 -3.08
N ALA A 197 -9.93 -22.93 -4.19
CA ALA A 197 -11.36 -23.10 -4.47
C ALA A 197 -12.06 -24.03 -3.48
N GLU A 198 -11.45 -25.17 -3.15
CA GLU A 198 -11.97 -26.14 -2.21
C GLU A 198 -11.87 -25.65 -0.77
N GLY A 199 -10.67 -25.18 -0.38
CA GLY A 199 -10.42 -24.72 0.98
C GLY A 199 -11.26 -23.50 1.37
N ALA A 200 -11.41 -22.53 0.48
CA ALA A 200 -12.25 -21.36 0.75
C ALA A 200 -13.71 -21.74 0.93
N ARG A 201 -14.26 -22.63 0.07
CA ARG A 201 -15.63 -23.11 0.22
C ARG A 201 -15.86 -23.87 1.52
N ALA A 202 -14.89 -24.69 1.93
CA ALA A 202 -14.97 -25.42 3.20
C ALA A 202 -14.98 -24.49 4.41
N ILE A 203 -14.27 -23.35 4.33
CA ILE A 203 -14.22 -22.36 5.40
C ILE A 203 -15.47 -21.47 5.41
N LEU A 204 -15.86 -20.95 4.23
CA LEU A 204 -16.95 -19.99 4.08
C LEU A 204 -18.34 -20.65 4.07
N GLY A 205 -18.42 -21.99 4.01
CA GLY A 205 -19.68 -22.76 3.92
C GLY A 205 -20.40 -22.66 2.57
N ARG A 206 -20.05 -21.64 1.77
CA ARG A 206 -20.49 -21.37 0.39
C ARG A 206 -19.35 -20.73 -0.36
N GLY A 207 -19.49 -20.27 -1.57
CA GLY A 207 -18.45 -19.51 -2.25
C GLY A 207 -18.26 -18.10 -1.63
N ALA A 208 -17.26 -17.38 -2.09
CA ALA A 208 -17.01 -16.00 -1.69
C ALA A 208 -17.92 -15.03 -2.47
N ASP A 209 -18.62 -14.13 -1.78
CA ASP A 209 -19.36 -13.02 -2.40
C ASP A 209 -18.38 -11.97 -2.94
N VAL A 210 -17.25 -11.80 -2.26
CA VAL A 210 -16.19 -10.86 -2.64
C VAL A 210 -14.83 -11.56 -2.56
N ILE A 211 -13.98 -11.30 -3.56
CA ILE A 211 -12.56 -11.68 -3.57
C ILE A 211 -11.73 -10.42 -3.70
N ILE A 212 -10.80 -10.18 -2.77
CA ILE A 212 -9.80 -9.12 -2.85
C ILE A 212 -8.49 -9.70 -3.34
N ASP A 213 -7.98 -9.19 -4.46
CA ASP A 213 -6.83 -9.75 -5.15
C ASP A 213 -5.71 -8.72 -5.40
N PRO A 214 -4.75 -8.59 -4.49
CA PRO A 214 -3.52 -7.83 -4.69
C PRO A 214 -2.42 -8.64 -5.39
N VAL A 215 -2.69 -9.89 -5.77
CA VAL A 215 -1.69 -10.88 -6.17
C VAL A 215 -1.60 -11.05 -7.67
N GLY A 216 -2.73 -11.17 -8.35
CA GLY A 216 -2.79 -11.38 -9.81
C GLY A 216 -2.28 -12.76 -10.24
N GLY A 217 -1.97 -12.88 -11.52
CA GLY A 217 -1.39 -14.09 -12.11
C GLY A 217 -2.31 -15.30 -12.09
N GLU A 218 -1.74 -16.50 -12.06
CA GLU A 218 -2.49 -17.77 -12.04
C GLU A 218 -3.38 -17.92 -10.79
N ILE A 219 -3.00 -17.29 -9.68
CA ILE A 219 -3.76 -17.35 -8.43
C ILE A 219 -5.14 -16.73 -8.60
N THR A 220 -5.27 -15.65 -9.38
CA THR A 220 -6.55 -15.03 -9.72
C THR A 220 -7.52 -16.03 -10.37
N GLY A 221 -7.04 -16.77 -11.37
CA GLY A 221 -7.85 -17.78 -12.06
C GLY A 221 -8.33 -18.90 -11.12
N ASN A 222 -7.45 -19.38 -10.25
CA ASN A 222 -7.78 -20.40 -9.24
C ASN A 222 -8.81 -19.88 -8.23
N ALA A 223 -8.62 -18.64 -7.76
CA ALA A 223 -9.51 -18.01 -6.78
C ALA A 223 -10.91 -17.73 -7.34
N MET A 224 -11.02 -17.43 -8.63
CA MET A 224 -12.30 -17.20 -9.29
C MET A 224 -13.26 -18.40 -9.14
N SER A 225 -12.72 -19.62 -9.11
CA SER A 225 -13.48 -20.82 -8.86
C SER A 225 -14.02 -20.95 -7.42
N ALA A 226 -13.54 -20.13 -6.48
CA ALA A 226 -14.04 -20.05 -5.11
C ALA A 226 -15.26 -19.12 -4.97
N GLY A 227 -15.55 -18.31 -5.98
CA GLY A 227 -16.66 -17.36 -5.96
C GLY A 227 -18.03 -18.02 -5.82
N ALA A 228 -18.94 -17.38 -5.11
CA ALA A 228 -20.38 -17.62 -5.14
C ALA A 228 -20.97 -17.03 -6.45
N PRO A 229 -22.21 -17.35 -6.83
CA PRO A 229 -22.90 -16.60 -7.88
C PRO A 229 -22.84 -15.10 -7.62
N ASP A 230 -22.70 -14.29 -8.68
CA ASP A 230 -22.54 -12.82 -8.63
C ASP A 230 -21.27 -12.33 -7.90
N CYS A 231 -20.29 -13.20 -7.68
CA CYS A 231 -19.05 -12.86 -6.98
C CYS A 231 -18.35 -11.65 -7.62
N LYS A 232 -17.97 -10.68 -6.80
CA LYS A 232 -17.13 -9.55 -7.19
C LYS A 232 -15.66 -9.86 -6.89
N HIS A 233 -14.89 -10.15 -7.92
CA HIS A 233 -13.44 -10.33 -7.82
C HIS A 233 -12.75 -9.00 -8.10
N ILE A 234 -12.14 -8.40 -7.08
CA ILE A 234 -11.54 -7.06 -7.15
C ILE A 234 -10.02 -7.18 -7.23
N LEU A 235 -9.49 -6.89 -8.40
CA LEU A 235 -8.07 -6.94 -8.71
C LEU A 235 -7.44 -5.57 -8.49
N LEU A 236 -6.40 -5.50 -7.66
CA LEU A 236 -5.66 -4.27 -7.35
C LEU A 236 -4.14 -4.43 -7.44
N GLY A 237 -3.64 -5.60 -7.81
CA GLY A 237 -2.22 -5.87 -7.94
C GLY A 237 -1.92 -7.05 -8.84
N PHE A 238 -0.63 -7.23 -9.16
CA PHE A 238 -0.15 -8.28 -10.06
C PHE A 238 1.22 -8.82 -9.60
N SER A 239 1.40 -8.96 -8.28
CA SER A 239 2.69 -9.36 -7.69
C SER A 239 3.14 -10.77 -8.06
N SER A 240 2.24 -11.67 -8.50
CA SER A 240 2.58 -13.00 -9.00
C SER A 240 2.55 -13.12 -10.53
N GLY A 241 2.20 -12.07 -11.24
CA GLY A 241 2.20 -12.04 -12.69
C GLY A 241 1.12 -11.11 -13.28
N ALA A 242 1.41 -10.56 -14.46
CA ALA A 242 0.51 -9.63 -15.17
C ALA A 242 -0.56 -10.36 -16.01
N MET A 243 -0.34 -11.63 -16.37
CA MET A 243 -1.26 -12.45 -17.14
C MET A 243 -2.09 -13.32 -16.18
N MET A 244 -3.39 -13.34 -16.39
CA MET A 244 -4.33 -14.07 -15.54
C MET A 244 -5.16 -15.03 -16.39
N PRO A 245 -5.07 -16.36 -16.21
CA PRO A 245 -5.95 -17.30 -16.86
C PRO A 245 -7.34 -17.24 -16.23
N ILE A 246 -8.38 -17.07 -17.03
CA ILE A 246 -9.78 -17.12 -16.59
C ILE A 246 -10.42 -18.40 -17.09
N LEU A 247 -10.98 -19.20 -16.19
CA LEU A 247 -11.75 -20.37 -16.54
C LEU A 247 -13.17 -19.97 -16.96
N ALA A 248 -13.36 -19.72 -18.26
CA ALA A 248 -14.60 -19.20 -18.82
C ALA A 248 -15.91 -19.90 -18.35
N PRO A 249 -16.00 -21.24 -18.28
CA PRO A 249 -17.22 -21.88 -17.79
C PRO A 249 -17.59 -21.52 -16.35
N LYS A 250 -16.60 -21.29 -15.48
CA LYS A 250 -16.85 -20.88 -14.09
C LYS A 250 -17.25 -19.42 -14.00
N PHE A 251 -16.60 -18.57 -14.80
CA PHE A 251 -16.90 -17.14 -14.88
C PHE A 251 -18.33 -16.89 -15.37
N LEU A 252 -18.71 -17.54 -16.48
CA LEU A 252 -20.04 -17.41 -17.07
C LEU A 252 -21.13 -18.08 -16.20
N GLY A 253 -20.88 -19.28 -15.70
CA GLY A 253 -21.86 -20.02 -14.90
C GLY A 253 -22.16 -19.39 -13.54
N GLY A 254 -21.24 -18.59 -13.00
CA GLY A 254 -21.44 -17.85 -11.77
C GLY A 254 -21.83 -16.38 -11.96
N GLU A 255 -21.93 -15.89 -13.20
CA GLU A 255 -22.14 -14.46 -13.52
C GLU A 255 -21.15 -13.55 -12.77
N HIS A 256 -19.88 -14.01 -12.66
CA HIS A 256 -18.86 -13.34 -11.88
C HIS A 256 -18.47 -11.99 -12.49
N GLN A 257 -18.11 -11.04 -11.64
CA GLN A 257 -17.63 -9.72 -12.03
C GLN A 257 -16.13 -9.60 -11.71
N LEU A 258 -15.29 -9.31 -12.70
CA LEU A 258 -13.88 -8.96 -12.51
C LEU A 258 -13.74 -7.44 -12.57
N ILE A 259 -13.34 -6.83 -11.46
CA ILE A 259 -13.29 -5.37 -11.30
C ILE A 259 -11.85 -4.95 -11.01
N GLY A 260 -11.27 -4.12 -11.89
CA GLY A 260 -10.00 -3.46 -11.63
C GLY A 260 -10.16 -2.31 -10.62
N PHE A 261 -9.34 -2.31 -9.58
CA PHE A 261 -9.31 -1.24 -8.60
C PHE A 261 -8.00 -0.44 -8.71
N ASN A 262 -8.14 0.89 -8.79
CA ASN A 262 -7.02 1.82 -8.72
C ASN A 262 -7.39 2.97 -7.77
N LEU A 263 -6.61 3.12 -6.68
CA LEU A 263 -6.86 4.13 -5.65
C LEU A 263 -6.81 5.55 -6.20
N LEU A 264 -5.90 5.83 -7.16
CA LEU A 264 -5.75 7.12 -7.83
C LEU A 264 -7.00 7.59 -8.61
N ARG A 265 -7.91 6.67 -8.91
CA ARG A 265 -9.15 6.97 -9.63
C ARG A 265 -10.35 7.21 -8.71
N ARG A 266 -10.13 7.22 -7.41
CA ARG A 266 -11.19 7.51 -6.43
C ARG A 266 -11.41 9.02 -6.33
N SER A 267 -12.63 9.44 -6.01
CA SER A 267 -12.90 10.85 -5.73
C SER A 267 -12.13 11.30 -4.49
N HIS A 268 -11.63 12.51 -4.50
CA HIS A 268 -10.90 13.09 -3.35
C HIS A 268 -11.74 13.04 -2.08
N GLU A 269 -13.01 13.35 -2.15
CA GLU A 269 -13.91 13.41 -0.99
C GLU A 269 -14.12 12.03 -0.35
N GLY A 270 -14.48 11.01 -1.16
CA GLY A 270 -14.68 9.64 -0.67
C GLY A 270 -13.39 9.05 -0.09
N LEU A 271 -12.25 9.29 -0.77
CA LEU A 271 -10.97 8.83 -0.30
C LEU A 271 -10.54 9.52 1.00
N ALA A 272 -10.77 10.82 1.13
CA ALA A 272 -10.47 11.57 2.35
C ALA A 272 -11.27 11.06 3.56
N GLU A 273 -12.51 10.62 3.36
CA GLU A 273 -13.32 10.00 4.41
C GLU A 273 -12.70 8.67 4.86
N HIS A 274 -12.30 7.80 3.93
CA HIS A 274 -11.65 6.54 4.26
C HIS A 274 -10.30 6.74 4.95
N VAL A 275 -9.52 7.75 4.55
CA VAL A 275 -8.25 8.12 5.22
C VAL A 275 -8.51 8.57 6.64
N ARG A 276 -9.49 9.47 6.87
CA ARG A 276 -9.83 9.91 8.23
C ARG A 276 -10.29 8.74 9.11
N ALA A 277 -11.15 7.87 8.60
CA ALA A 277 -11.57 6.68 9.31
C ALA A 277 -10.40 5.73 9.62
N ALA A 278 -9.48 5.53 8.67
CA ALA A 278 -8.29 4.71 8.87
C ALA A 278 -7.35 5.28 9.95
N VAL A 279 -7.16 6.61 9.98
CA VAL A 279 -6.40 7.28 11.05
C VAL A 279 -7.04 7.01 12.42
N GLN A 280 -8.37 7.14 12.53
CA GLN A 280 -9.08 6.86 13.79
C GLN A 280 -8.97 5.40 14.22
N ASP A 281 -9.06 4.46 13.28
CA ASP A 281 -8.87 3.02 13.57
C ASP A 281 -7.49 2.74 14.16
N VAL A 282 -6.43 3.34 13.59
CA VAL A 282 -5.06 3.18 14.09
C VAL A 282 -4.91 3.80 15.48
N ILE A 283 -5.40 5.01 15.70
CA ILE A 283 -5.34 5.69 17.01
C ILE A 283 -6.09 4.87 18.08
N ALA A 284 -7.19 4.23 17.71
CA ALA A 284 -7.96 3.36 18.63
C ALA A 284 -7.30 1.99 18.85
N GLY A 285 -6.13 1.71 18.23
CA GLY A 285 -5.44 0.41 18.35
C GLY A 285 -6.10 -0.72 17.55
N GLY A 286 -6.97 -0.39 16.60
CA GLY A 286 -7.72 -1.38 15.81
C GLY A 286 -6.88 -2.12 14.76
N PHE A 287 -5.70 -1.60 14.41
CA PHE A 287 -4.79 -2.22 13.45
C PHE A 287 -3.36 -1.73 13.63
N ALA A 288 -2.43 -2.67 13.74
CA ALA A 288 -0.98 -2.40 13.80
C ALA A 288 -0.25 -3.42 12.91
N PRO A 289 0.29 -3.00 11.75
CA PRO A 289 1.04 -3.90 10.88
C PRO A 289 2.42 -4.23 11.46
N GLU A 290 2.96 -5.39 11.06
CA GLU A 290 4.32 -5.77 11.41
C GLU A 290 5.33 -4.80 10.76
N ILE A 291 6.22 -4.25 11.57
CA ILE A 291 7.34 -3.41 11.15
C ILE A 291 8.60 -4.27 11.10
N ASP A 292 9.22 -4.37 9.93
CA ASP A 292 10.50 -5.06 9.78
C ASP A 292 11.66 -4.16 10.24
N SER A 293 11.70 -2.93 9.71
CA SER A 293 12.80 -2.02 10.03
C SER A 293 12.45 -0.54 9.75
N ILE A 294 13.17 0.34 10.44
CA ILE A 294 13.11 1.79 10.24
C ILE A 294 14.52 2.26 9.89
N HIS A 295 14.67 2.99 8.80
CA HIS A 295 15.95 3.48 8.31
C HIS A 295 15.92 5.03 8.23
N PRO A 296 17.02 5.72 8.50
CA PRO A 296 17.15 7.12 8.15
C PRO A 296 16.92 7.31 6.63
N LEU A 297 16.34 8.43 6.21
CA LEU A 297 16.18 8.74 4.78
C LEU A 297 17.51 8.68 4.01
N ALA A 298 18.62 9.01 4.66
CA ALA A 298 19.97 8.90 4.09
C ALA A 298 20.33 7.49 3.61
N ASP A 299 19.82 6.48 4.28
CA ASP A 299 20.04 5.06 3.95
C ASP A 299 18.95 4.50 3.02
N GLY A 300 18.11 5.36 2.46
CA GLY A 300 16.93 5.00 1.70
C GLY A 300 17.18 4.09 0.50
N VAL A 301 18.33 4.25 -0.19
CA VAL A 301 18.71 3.35 -1.30
C VAL A 301 18.86 1.91 -0.80
N ALA A 302 19.52 1.72 0.34
CA ALA A 302 19.66 0.39 0.96
C ALA A 302 18.31 -0.12 1.51
N ALA A 303 17.50 0.77 2.08
CA ALA A 303 16.16 0.47 2.58
C ALA A 303 15.21 -0.02 1.46
N TYR A 304 15.25 0.57 0.28
CA TYR A 304 14.49 0.10 -0.90
C TYR A 304 14.91 -1.31 -1.33
N ALA A 305 16.23 -1.57 -1.37
CA ALA A 305 16.76 -2.90 -1.69
C ALA A 305 16.38 -3.94 -0.62
N HIS A 306 16.31 -3.54 0.65
CA HIS A 306 15.84 -4.39 1.75
C HIS A 306 14.34 -4.66 1.66
N ALA A 307 13.52 -3.64 1.44
CA ALA A 307 12.06 -3.75 1.32
C ALA A 307 11.59 -4.72 0.22
N ALA A 308 12.43 -4.99 -0.79
CA ALA A 308 12.14 -5.97 -1.83
C ALA A 308 12.25 -7.43 -1.34
N LYS A 309 12.90 -7.69 -0.20
CA LYS A 309 13.26 -9.04 0.29
C LYS A 309 12.48 -9.48 1.52
N VAL A 310 11.86 -8.54 2.23
CA VAL A 310 11.17 -8.78 3.50
C VAL A 310 9.66 -8.74 3.39
N ARG A 311 8.94 -9.22 4.40
CA ARG A 311 7.47 -9.21 4.44
C ARG A 311 6.90 -8.03 5.23
N GLY A 312 7.57 -7.63 6.31
CA GLY A 312 7.17 -6.50 7.16
C GLY A 312 7.30 -5.15 6.46
N ARG A 313 6.85 -4.10 7.12
CA ARG A 313 6.97 -2.72 6.64
C ARG A 313 8.39 -2.22 6.82
N VAL A 314 8.97 -1.68 5.78
CA VAL A 314 10.22 -0.92 5.84
C VAL A 314 9.88 0.56 5.77
N LEU A 315 10.38 1.33 6.73
CA LEU A 315 10.06 2.74 6.90
C LEU A 315 11.31 3.60 6.74
N LEU A 316 11.09 4.83 6.28
CA LEU A 316 12.10 5.88 6.17
C LEU A 316 11.78 6.99 7.18
N GLN A 317 12.74 7.34 8.01
CA GLN A 317 12.63 8.38 9.02
C GLN A 317 13.35 9.64 8.58
N GLY A 318 12.70 10.79 8.73
CA GLY A 318 13.29 12.09 8.52
C GLY A 318 14.25 12.49 9.65
N SER A 319 15.08 13.51 9.43
CA SER A 319 16.09 13.97 10.40
C SER A 319 15.50 14.74 11.59
N GLY A 320 14.28 15.22 11.48
CA GLY A 320 13.58 16.01 12.51
C GLY A 320 12.56 15.23 13.33
N ALA A 321 12.63 13.88 13.31
CA ALA A 321 11.67 12.99 14.00
C ALA A 321 12.13 12.66 15.42
#